data_0b65e08a5884ce6ce9a1f76fcf2cbce5
#
_entry.id   0b65e08a5884ce6ce9a1f76fcf2cbce5
#
_cell.length_a   1.000
_cell.length_b   1.000
_cell.length_c   1.000
_cell.angle_alpha   90.00
_cell.angle_beta   90.00
_cell.angle_gamma   90.00
#
_symmetry.space_group_name_H-M   'P 1'
#
loop_
_entity.id
_entity.type
_entity.pdbx_description
1 polymer ?
#
loop_
_entity_poly.entity_id
_entity_poly.type
_entity_poly.pdbx_seq_one_letter_code
_entity_poly.pdbx_strand_id
1 'polypeptide(L)'
;DAGRTGEWAEFLDALAGHPELAARIIMLPGNHDVNVVDRANPARLDLPFSPGKRLRQMRTLSAIAAVQGDRVRVIDGSGKPSATLNQALEPYQDRITQFAQHGGVRRAMAVRGLFDDQFPMVLPPDQDGGLGIAILNSNAETHFSFTNALGLVSEAQTRRLEAAIRHLPTSCWIIALHHHLMEYPMPVKTFAERIGTALINGSWFVRRLQKFSDRSVVMHGHRHIDWIGTCGASKIVSAPSPVMGAADDAVTYFYIHRMVVGPDRKLRLAEPERVEIAGS
;
A
#
# COMPACT_ATOMS: atom_id res chain seq x y z
N ASP A 1 -0.68 0.61 15.39
CA ASP A 1 -1.03 2.02 15.18
C ASP A 1 0.14 2.94 14.78
N ALA A 2 1.39 2.58 15.08
CA ALA A 2 2.54 3.45 14.83
C ALA A 2 3.76 2.69 14.28
N GLY A 3 3.59 1.52 13.70
CA GLY A 3 4.64 0.68 13.14
C GLY A 3 5.72 0.31 14.17
N ARG A 4 5.32 0.07 15.42
CA ARG A 4 6.25 -0.31 16.50
C ARG A 4 6.64 -1.78 16.37
N THR A 5 7.79 -2.12 16.91
CA THR A 5 8.30 -3.51 16.86
C THR A 5 7.31 -4.51 17.50
N GLY A 6 6.71 -4.15 18.64
CA GLY A 6 5.73 -5.01 19.32
C GLY A 6 4.47 -5.23 18.48
N GLU A 7 3.96 -4.20 17.80
CA GLU A 7 2.78 -4.31 16.93
C GLU A 7 3.04 -5.24 15.73
N TRP A 8 4.23 -5.16 15.14
CA TRP A 8 4.61 -6.08 14.06
C TRP A 8 4.80 -7.51 14.55
N ALA A 9 5.40 -7.70 15.74
CA ALA A 9 5.58 -9.02 16.32
C ALA A 9 4.23 -9.68 16.61
N GLU A 10 3.31 -8.96 17.27
CA GLU A 10 1.96 -9.43 17.56
C GLU A 10 1.19 -9.81 16.29
N PHE A 11 1.29 -8.98 15.24
CA PHE A 11 0.66 -9.26 13.95
C PHE A 11 1.23 -10.53 13.29
N LEU A 12 2.57 -10.69 13.28
CA LEU A 12 3.22 -11.86 12.69
C LEU A 12 2.93 -13.13 13.48
N ASP A 13 2.88 -13.05 14.81
CA ASP A 13 2.51 -14.16 15.69
C ASP A 13 1.05 -14.59 15.45
N ALA A 14 0.14 -13.62 15.30
CA ALA A 14 -1.25 -13.91 14.95
C ALA A 14 -1.36 -14.60 13.58
N LEU A 15 -0.61 -14.14 12.58
CA LEU A 15 -0.57 -14.79 11.26
C LEU A 15 0.03 -16.19 11.29
N ALA A 16 1.02 -16.45 12.15
CA ALA A 16 1.61 -17.77 12.29
C ALA A 16 0.58 -18.81 12.77
N GLY A 17 -0.44 -18.38 13.54
CA GLY A 17 -1.59 -19.19 13.90
C GLY A 17 -2.56 -19.50 12.75
N HIS A 18 -2.43 -18.80 11.60
CA HIS A 18 -3.33 -18.90 10.45
C HIS A 18 -2.55 -19.03 9.13
N PRO A 19 -1.82 -20.13 8.89
CA PRO A 19 -0.92 -20.29 7.75
C PRO A 19 -1.62 -20.18 6.39
N GLU A 20 -2.87 -20.62 6.28
CA GLU A 20 -3.65 -20.51 5.05
C GLU A 20 -3.98 -19.04 4.70
N LEU A 21 -4.24 -18.22 5.72
CA LEU A 21 -4.46 -16.78 5.56
C LEU A 21 -3.13 -16.09 5.22
N ALA A 22 -2.05 -16.40 5.96
CA ALA A 22 -0.72 -15.86 5.72
C ALA A 22 -0.27 -16.09 4.27
N ALA A 23 -0.54 -17.27 3.71
CA ALA A 23 -0.21 -17.61 2.32
C ALA A 23 -0.98 -16.79 1.27
N ARG A 24 -2.06 -16.11 1.64
CA ARG A 24 -2.92 -15.36 0.72
C ARG A 24 -2.90 -13.85 0.95
N ILE A 25 -2.47 -13.40 2.13
CA ILE A 25 -2.44 -11.97 2.48
C ILE A 25 -1.47 -11.22 1.56
N ILE A 26 -1.92 -10.04 1.11
CA ILE A 26 -1.10 -9.05 0.43
C ILE A 26 -1.12 -7.77 1.26
N MET A 27 0.05 -7.34 1.68
CA MET A 27 0.27 -6.16 2.50
C MET A 27 0.79 -5.00 1.67
N LEU A 28 0.38 -3.80 2.03
CA LEU A 28 0.92 -2.55 1.51
C LEU A 28 1.17 -1.56 2.66
N PRO A 29 2.13 -0.64 2.53
CA PRO A 29 2.45 0.29 3.61
C PRO A 29 1.41 1.39 3.74
N GLY A 30 0.88 1.58 4.95
CA GLY A 30 0.08 2.73 5.33
C GLY A 30 0.92 3.86 5.92
N ASN A 31 0.34 5.04 6.07
CA ASN A 31 1.04 6.20 6.63
C ASN A 31 1.41 6.01 8.11
N HIS A 32 0.63 5.27 8.87
CA HIS A 32 0.93 4.95 10.27
C HIS A 32 2.12 4.00 10.41
N ASP A 33 2.43 3.22 9.40
CA ASP A 33 3.55 2.27 9.41
C ASP A 33 4.90 2.97 9.18
N VAL A 34 4.92 4.05 8.39
CA VAL A 34 6.17 4.66 7.90
C VAL A 34 6.39 6.10 8.34
N ASN A 35 5.33 6.87 8.63
CA ASN A 35 5.42 8.26 9.03
C ASN A 35 5.32 8.43 10.56
N VAL A 36 5.77 9.56 11.08
CA VAL A 36 5.58 9.89 12.49
C VAL A 36 4.11 10.21 12.75
N VAL A 37 3.54 9.54 13.76
CA VAL A 37 2.19 9.81 14.23
C VAL A 37 2.27 10.18 15.71
N ASP A 38 1.96 11.43 16.02
CA ASP A 38 1.95 11.93 17.39
C ASP A 38 0.77 12.91 17.54
N ARG A 39 -0.33 12.40 18.06
CA ARG A 39 -1.56 13.19 18.22
C ARG A 39 -1.44 14.23 19.34
N ALA A 40 -0.59 13.97 20.34
CA ALA A 40 -0.33 14.89 21.44
C ALA A 40 0.58 16.05 21.01
N ASN A 41 1.45 15.81 20.04
CA ASN A 41 2.34 16.85 19.48
C ASN A 41 2.29 16.83 17.95
N PRO A 42 1.26 17.43 17.33
CA PRO A 42 1.15 17.49 15.86
C PRO A 42 2.33 18.14 15.15
N ALA A 43 3.01 19.07 15.82
CA ALA A 43 4.20 19.75 15.30
C ALA A 43 5.50 18.93 15.47
N ARG A 44 5.42 17.71 16.03
CA ARG A 44 6.60 16.86 16.17
C ARG A 44 7.28 16.65 14.83
N LEU A 45 8.56 17.06 14.80
CA LEU A 45 9.40 17.02 13.62
C LEU A 45 10.14 15.67 13.52
N ASP A 46 10.13 15.11 12.34
CA ASP A 46 10.93 13.93 11.98
C ASP A 46 11.82 14.29 10.79
N LEU A 47 13.06 14.67 11.06
CA LEU A 47 14.01 15.16 10.06
C LEU A 47 14.25 14.13 8.95
N PRO A 48 14.63 14.56 7.73
CA PRO A 48 14.88 13.66 6.59
C PRO A 48 15.91 12.56 6.88
N PHE A 49 16.85 12.84 7.79
CA PHE A 49 17.91 11.90 8.21
C PHE A 49 17.57 11.21 9.52
N SER A 50 16.35 11.37 10.03
CA SER A 50 15.95 10.80 11.31
C SER A 50 16.10 9.29 11.27
N PRO A 51 16.86 8.70 12.22
CA PRO A 51 16.92 7.24 12.34
C PRO A 51 15.53 6.64 12.59
N GLY A 52 14.67 7.34 13.32
CA GLY A 52 13.33 6.87 13.65
C GLY A 52 12.45 6.62 12.42
N LYS A 53 12.46 7.54 11.45
CA LYS A 53 11.73 7.36 10.18
C LYS A 53 12.25 6.17 9.40
N ARG A 54 13.56 6.07 9.20
CA ARG A 54 14.17 4.97 8.47
C ARG A 54 13.95 3.63 9.18
N LEU A 55 13.95 3.64 10.51
CA LEU A 55 13.67 2.45 11.29
C LEU A 55 12.23 1.94 11.08
N ARG A 56 11.23 2.84 11.07
CA ARG A 56 9.86 2.46 10.73
C ARG A 56 9.78 1.88 9.31
N GLN A 57 10.36 2.54 8.32
CA GLN A 57 10.42 2.03 6.94
C GLN A 57 11.05 0.64 6.84
N MET A 58 12.17 0.41 7.51
CA MET A 58 12.82 -0.91 7.48
C MET A 58 12.00 -1.99 8.19
N ARG A 59 11.35 -1.67 9.30
CA ARG A 59 10.45 -2.61 10.00
C ARG A 59 9.26 -2.99 9.13
N THR A 60 8.61 -2.02 8.50
CA THR A 60 7.51 -2.25 7.57
C THR A 60 7.96 -3.10 6.39
N LEU A 61 9.11 -2.78 5.80
CA LEU A 61 9.67 -3.55 4.68
C LEU A 61 9.99 -5.00 5.10
N SER A 62 10.58 -5.18 6.28
CA SER A 62 10.87 -6.51 6.81
C SER A 62 9.61 -7.31 7.10
N ALA A 63 8.56 -6.69 7.64
CA ALA A 63 7.28 -7.35 7.86
C ALA A 63 6.60 -7.76 6.53
N ILE A 64 6.60 -6.88 5.53
CA ILE A 64 6.12 -7.19 4.18
C ILE A 64 6.93 -8.35 3.59
N ALA A 65 8.24 -8.33 3.72
CA ALA A 65 9.12 -9.39 3.23
C ALA A 65 8.87 -10.73 3.93
N ALA A 66 8.65 -10.73 5.24
CA ALA A 66 8.34 -11.93 6.01
C ALA A 66 7.02 -12.59 5.58
N VAL A 67 5.99 -11.79 5.25
CA VAL A 67 4.66 -12.31 4.89
C VAL A 67 4.56 -12.70 3.42
N GLN A 68 5.12 -11.90 2.51
CA GLN A 68 4.89 -12.05 1.07
C GLN A 68 6.14 -11.97 0.21
N GLY A 69 7.33 -11.88 0.81
CA GLY A 69 8.58 -11.58 0.11
C GLY A 69 8.97 -12.59 -0.96
N ASP A 70 8.55 -13.85 -0.87
CA ASP A 70 8.81 -14.87 -1.88
C ASP A 70 7.74 -14.91 -2.98
N ARG A 71 6.59 -14.30 -2.75
CA ARG A 71 5.47 -14.25 -3.70
C ARG A 71 5.49 -13.01 -4.58
N VAL A 72 5.85 -11.87 -4.02
CA VAL A 72 5.90 -10.61 -4.77
C VAL A 72 7.27 -10.39 -5.40
N ARG A 73 7.28 -9.75 -6.56
CA ARG A 73 8.49 -9.43 -7.31
C ARG A 73 8.68 -7.93 -7.39
N VAL A 74 9.92 -7.49 -7.36
CA VAL A 74 10.29 -6.10 -7.66
C VAL A 74 10.40 -5.90 -9.16
N ILE A 75 10.14 -4.68 -9.61
CA ILE A 75 10.21 -4.31 -11.02
C ILE A 75 11.60 -3.75 -11.29
N ASP A 76 12.31 -4.33 -12.23
CA ASP A 76 13.62 -3.86 -12.67
C ASP A 76 13.56 -2.56 -13.49
N GLY A 77 14.72 -2.03 -13.86
CA GLY A 77 14.82 -0.80 -14.65
C GLY A 77 14.21 -0.90 -16.06
N SER A 78 13.99 -2.13 -16.58
CA SER A 78 13.31 -2.38 -17.86
C SER A 78 11.79 -2.50 -17.74
N GLY A 79 11.26 -2.50 -16.52
CA GLY A 79 9.84 -2.66 -16.21
C GLY A 79 9.38 -4.12 -16.14
N LYS A 80 10.30 -5.07 -16.06
CA LYS A 80 9.97 -6.48 -15.90
C LYS A 80 9.92 -6.87 -14.44
N PRO A 81 8.94 -7.71 -14.02
CA PRO A 81 9.03 -8.42 -12.76
C PRO A 81 10.31 -9.28 -12.76
N SER A 82 11.20 -9.02 -11.81
CA SER A 82 12.53 -9.66 -11.75
C SER A 82 12.66 -10.56 -10.52
N ALA A 83 13.52 -10.18 -9.58
CA ALA A 83 13.74 -10.92 -8.34
C ALA A 83 12.52 -10.86 -7.41
N THR A 84 12.35 -11.88 -6.56
CA THR A 84 11.43 -11.77 -5.43
C THR A 84 11.91 -10.66 -4.48
N LEU A 85 11.01 -10.14 -3.64
CA LEU A 85 11.40 -9.12 -2.67
C LEU A 85 12.50 -9.63 -1.73
N ASN A 86 12.42 -10.89 -1.28
CA ASN A 86 13.45 -11.49 -0.43
C ASN A 86 14.81 -11.55 -1.14
N GLN A 87 14.85 -11.97 -2.40
CA GLN A 87 16.07 -11.96 -3.19
C GLN A 87 16.63 -10.54 -3.42
N ALA A 88 15.76 -9.56 -3.65
CA ALA A 88 16.17 -8.17 -3.83
C ALA A 88 16.73 -7.55 -2.55
N LEU A 89 16.27 -7.99 -1.38
CA LEU A 89 16.73 -7.51 -0.08
C LEU A 89 17.97 -8.26 0.45
N GLU A 90 18.28 -9.44 -0.06
CA GLU A 90 19.40 -10.27 0.39
C GLU A 90 20.74 -9.49 0.50
N PRO A 91 21.14 -8.67 -0.49
CA PRO A 91 22.40 -7.91 -0.42
C PRO A 91 22.41 -6.83 0.66
N TYR A 92 21.25 -6.51 1.24
CA TYR A 92 21.06 -5.42 2.22
C TYR A 92 20.77 -5.94 3.63
N GLN A 93 20.61 -7.24 3.84
CA GLN A 93 20.19 -7.83 5.12
C GLN A 93 21.12 -7.42 6.28
N ASP A 94 22.44 -7.48 6.09
CA ASP A 94 23.40 -7.06 7.11
C ASP A 94 23.24 -5.58 7.47
N ARG A 95 23.03 -4.71 6.48
CA ARG A 95 22.83 -3.27 6.70
C ARG A 95 21.53 -2.99 7.45
N ILE A 96 20.45 -3.68 7.09
CA ILE A 96 19.16 -3.58 7.76
C ILE A 96 19.28 -4.03 9.20
N THR A 97 19.91 -5.19 9.44
CA THR A 97 20.10 -5.77 10.77
C THR A 97 20.97 -4.86 11.65
N GLN A 98 22.11 -4.40 11.15
CA GLN A 98 22.99 -3.49 11.88
C GLN A 98 22.31 -2.16 12.20
N PHE A 99 21.49 -1.65 11.28
CA PHE A 99 20.71 -0.44 11.53
C PHE A 99 19.62 -0.67 12.59
N ALA A 100 18.90 -1.79 12.52
CA ALA A 100 17.87 -2.15 13.49
C ALA A 100 18.43 -2.30 14.91
N GLN A 101 19.64 -2.88 15.06
CA GLN A 101 20.27 -3.12 16.34
C GLN A 101 20.95 -1.88 16.96
N HIS A 102 21.61 -1.08 16.15
CA HIS A 102 22.49 -0.03 16.64
C HIS A 102 21.99 1.39 16.31
N GLY A 103 21.01 1.56 15.42
CA GLY A 103 20.51 2.87 15.00
C GLY A 103 21.58 3.76 14.39
N GLY A 104 21.43 5.07 14.58
CA GLY A 104 22.40 6.09 14.22
C GLY A 104 22.22 6.66 12.80
N VAL A 105 22.59 7.93 12.63
CA VAL A 105 22.38 8.69 11.39
C VAL A 105 23.14 8.08 10.20
N ARG A 106 24.39 7.67 10.41
CA ARG A 106 25.21 7.08 9.34
C ARG A 106 24.59 5.80 8.77
N ARG A 107 24.05 4.92 9.65
CA ARG A 107 23.39 3.68 9.21
C ARG A 107 22.03 3.96 8.59
N ALA A 108 21.29 4.95 9.10
CA ALA A 108 20.06 5.42 8.48
C ALA A 108 20.28 5.92 7.04
N MET A 109 21.39 6.61 6.80
CA MET A 109 21.78 7.03 5.45
C MET A 109 22.14 5.86 4.53
N ALA A 110 22.72 4.79 5.06
CA ALA A 110 23.09 3.58 4.29
C ALA A 110 21.87 2.76 3.80
N VAL A 111 20.71 2.93 4.43
CA VAL A 111 19.43 2.30 4.03
C VAL A 111 18.45 3.31 3.39
N ARG A 112 18.91 4.54 3.14
CA ARG A 112 18.09 5.57 2.49
C ARG A 112 17.73 5.12 1.07
N GLY A 113 16.46 5.31 0.70
CA GLY A 113 15.94 4.93 -0.62
C GLY A 113 15.57 3.46 -0.72
N LEU A 114 16.16 2.58 0.10
CA LEU A 114 15.93 1.14 -0.01
C LEU A 114 14.43 0.77 0.07
N PHE A 115 13.66 1.46 0.91
CA PHE A 115 12.21 1.25 1.01
C PHE A 115 11.49 1.61 -0.30
N ASP A 116 11.73 2.81 -0.81
CA ASP A 116 11.02 3.33 -1.99
C ASP A 116 11.43 2.60 -3.27
N ASP A 117 12.66 2.13 -3.35
CA ASP A 117 13.21 1.41 -4.51
C ASP A 117 12.52 0.06 -4.74
N GLN A 118 11.92 -0.54 -3.70
CA GLN A 118 11.19 -1.80 -3.84
C GLN A 118 9.81 -1.65 -4.50
N PHE A 119 9.27 -0.43 -4.59
CA PHE A 119 7.94 -0.20 -5.16
C PHE A 119 7.98 0.29 -6.61
N PRO A 120 7.03 -0.11 -7.48
CA PRO A 120 5.94 -1.04 -7.19
C PRO A 120 6.44 -2.47 -7.02
N MET A 121 5.84 -3.20 -6.07
CA MET A 121 5.95 -4.66 -6.04
C MET A 121 4.80 -5.25 -6.84
N VAL A 122 5.00 -6.40 -7.46
CA VAL A 122 3.94 -7.10 -8.18
C VAL A 122 3.82 -8.55 -7.72
N LEU A 123 2.59 -9.00 -7.52
CA LEU A 123 2.25 -10.40 -7.59
C LEU A 123 1.84 -10.67 -9.04
N PRO A 124 2.66 -11.36 -9.83
CA PRO A 124 2.33 -11.62 -11.22
C PRO A 124 1.11 -12.54 -11.31
N PRO A 125 0.36 -12.50 -12.42
CA PRO A 125 -0.72 -13.45 -12.64
C PRO A 125 -0.17 -14.87 -12.75
N ASP A 126 -0.94 -15.85 -12.26
CA ASP A 126 -0.55 -17.28 -12.27
C ASP A 126 -0.45 -17.84 -13.69
N GLN A 127 -1.17 -17.25 -14.63
CA GLN A 127 -1.20 -17.65 -16.05
C GLN A 127 -1.33 -16.43 -16.96
N ASP A 128 -0.96 -16.58 -18.22
CA ASP A 128 -1.16 -15.53 -19.21
C ASP A 128 -2.65 -15.16 -19.34
N GLY A 129 -2.94 -13.86 -19.32
CA GLY A 129 -4.30 -13.36 -19.31
C GLY A 129 -4.99 -13.40 -17.94
N GLY A 130 -4.30 -13.82 -16.87
CA GLY A 130 -4.81 -13.85 -15.51
C GLY A 130 -4.86 -12.48 -14.84
N LEU A 131 -5.12 -12.48 -13.52
CA LEU A 131 -5.18 -11.28 -12.68
C LEU A 131 -3.92 -11.16 -11.85
N GLY A 132 -3.18 -10.06 -12.03
CA GLY A 132 -2.04 -9.68 -11.21
C GLY A 132 -2.38 -8.59 -10.20
N ILE A 133 -1.52 -8.39 -9.20
CA ILE A 133 -1.64 -7.32 -8.21
C ILE A 133 -0.38 -6.46 -8.27
N ALA A 134 -0.55 -5.15 -8.40
CA ALA A 134 0.52 -4.18 -8.28
C ALA A 134 0.35 -3.40 -6.96
N ILE A 135 1.37 -3.44 -6.12
CA ILE A 135 1.40 -2.84 -4.79
C ILE A 135 2.26 -1.59 -4.84
N LEU A 136 1.69 -0.46 -4.45
CA LEU A 136 2.33 0.85 -4.51
C LEU A 136 2.60 1.40 -3.11
N ASN A 137 3.73 2.08 -2.96
CA ASN A 137 3.93 3.01 -1.85
C ASN A 137 3.32 4.36 -2.24
N SER A 138 2.27 4.76 -1.55
CA SER A 138 1.64 6.06 -1.73
C SER A 138 1.91 7.03 -0.58
N ASN A 139 2.85 6.71 0.32
CA ASN A 139 3.21 7.59 1.43
C ASN A 139 4.13 8.70 0.95
N ALA A 140 3.73 9.96 1.17
CA ALA A 140 4.61 11.09 0.92
C ALA A 140 5.77 11.12 1.95
N GLU A 141 6.93 11.61 1.55
CA GLU A 141 8.01 11.87 2.49
C GLU A 141 7.70 13.15 3.30
N THR A 142 7.03 12.98 4.43
CA THR A 142 6.63 14.05 5.33
C THR A 142 7.55 14.13 6.53
N HIS A 143 7.62 15.31 7.15
CA HIS A 143 8.53 15.57 8.27
C HIS A 143 7.81 15.99 9.55
N PHE A 144 6.53 16.33 9.48
CA PHE A 144 5.73 16.72 10.64
C PHE A 144 4.60 15.71 10.88
N SER A 145 4.24 15.52 12.15
CA SER A 145 3.15 14.63 12.51
C SER A 145 1.82 15.04 11.87
N PHE A 146 1.50 16.33 11.78
CA PHE A 146 0.25 16.79 11.15
C PHE A 146 0.20 16.58 9.64
N THR A 147 1.33 16.29 8.97
CA THR A 147 1.38 15.96 7.54
C THR A 147 1.54 14.47 7.28
N ASN A 148 1.49 13.64 8.31
CA ASN A 148 1.79 12.20 8.21
C ASN A 148 0.88 11.44 7.24
N ALA A 149 -0.34 11.93 7.05
CA ALA A 149 -1.38 11.32 6.23
C ALA A 149 -1.41 11.82 4.78
N LEU A 150 -0.42 12.62 4.36
CA LEU A 150 -0.29 13.02 2.96
C LEU A 150 0.24 11.88 2.09
N GLY A 151 -0.39 11.71 0.94
CA GLY A 151 0.00 10.74 -0.06
C GLY A 151 0.74 11.34 -1.26
N LEU A 152 1.65 10.56 -1.82
CA LEU A 152 2.33 10.86 -3.09
C LEU A 152 2.74 9.56 -3.77
N VAL A 153 2.34 9.35 -5.01
CA VAL A 153 2.89 8.28 -5.85
C VAL A 153 3.99 8.87 -6.74
N SER A 154 5.23 8.39 -6.60
CA SER A 154 6.36 8.93 -7.35
C SER A 154 6.22 8.64 -8.85
N GLU A 155 6.79 9.53 -9.67
CA GLU A 155 6.80 9.36 -11.12
C GLU A 155 7.59 8.10 -11.53
N ALA A 156 8.70 7.82 -10.84
CA ALA A 156 9.52 6.64 -11.10
C ALA A 156 8.72 5.35 -10.86
N GLN A 157 7.98 5.28 -9.74
CA GLN A 157 7.10 4.16 -9.42
C GLN A 157 5.99 4.02 -10.47
N THR A 158 5.36 5.12 -10.88
CA THR A 158 4.31 5.10 -11.92
C THR A 158 4.85 4.61 -13.26
N ARG A 159 6.04 5.05 -13.68
CA ARG A 159 6.67 4.55 -14.93
C ARG A 159 6.94 3.05 -14.86
N ARG A 160 7.46 2.55 -13.74
CA ARG A 160 7.69 1.11 -13.54
C ARG A 160 6.39 0.31 -13.57
N LEU A 161 5.33 0.81 -12.92
CA LEU A 161 4.00 0.21 -12.99
C LEU A 161 3.49 0.11 -14.43
N GLU A 162 3.55 1.21 -15.18
CA GLU A 162 3.10 1.23 -16.57
C GLU A 162 3.91 0.28 -17.46
N ALA A 163 5.20 0.16 -17.21
CA ALA A 163 6.06 -0.75 -17.93
C ALA A 163 5.70 -2.22 -17.60
N ALA A 164 5.46 -2.55 -16.32
CA ALA A 164 5.02 -3.88 -15.90
C ALA A 164 3.69 -4.29 -16.55
N ILE A 165 2.70 -3.38 -16.55
CA ILE A 165 1.40 -3.64 -17.19
C ILE A 165 1.55 -3.84 -18.71
N ARG A 166 2.43 -3.10 -19.37
CA ARG A 166 2.71 -3.27 -20.81
C ARG A 166 3.49 -4.54 -21.12
N HIS A 167 4.33 -4.99 -20.18
CA HIS A 167 5.09 -6.23 -20.34
C HIS A 167 4.18 -7.47 -20.30
N LEU A 168 3.06 -7.41 -19.60
CA LEU A 168 2.04 -8.44 -19.51
C LEU A 168 0.71 -7.92 -20.09
N PRO A 169 0.64 -7.76 -21.44
CA PRO A 169 -0.44 -7.00 -22.09
C PRO A 169 -1.79 -7.71 -22.08
N THR A 170 -1.79 -9.02 -21.82
CA THR A 170 -3.00 -9.83 -21.77
C THR A 170 -3.64 -9.87 -20.40
N SER A 171 -2.90 -9.51 -19.36
CA SER A 171 -3.33 -9.62 -17.95
C SER A 171 -4.13 -8.42 -17.48
N CYS A 172 -5.03 -8.69 -16.54
CA CYS A 172 -5.75 -7.67 -15.76
C CYS A 172 -5.03 -7.39 -14.43
N TRP A 173 -5.33 -6.25 -13.80
CA TRP A 173 -4.57 -5.80 -12.65
C TRP A 173 -5.44 -5.23 -11.54
N ILE A 174 -5.13 -5.60 -10.31
CA ILE A 174 -5.48 -4.85 -9.11
C ILE A 174 -4.32 -3.91 -8.82
N ILE A 175 -4.56 -2.61 -8.79
CA ILE A 175 -3.57 -1.59 -8.41
C ILE A 175 -3.89 -1.16 -6.99
N ALA A 176 -3.12 -1.64 -6.04
CA ALA A 176 -3.34 -1.44 -4.62
C ALA A 176 -2.42 -0.36 -4.04
N LEU A 177 -2.99 0.61 -3.33
CA LEU A 177 -2.27 1.67 -2.63
C LEU A 177 -3.04 2.08 -1.37
N HIS A 178 -2.38 2.80 -0.45
CA HIS A 178 -3.03 3.19 0.80
C HIS A 178 -3.94 4.40 0.65
N HIS A 179 -3.46 5.49 0.05
CA HIS A 179 -4.17 6.77 0.00
C HIS A 179 -5.26 6.79 -1.08
N HIS A 180 -6.36 7.49 -0.79
CA HIS A 180 -7.44 7.69 -1.75
C HIS A 180 -6.98 8.59 -2.92
N LEU A 181 -7.44 8.25 -4.12
CA LEU A 181 -7.01 8.91 -5.36
C LEU A 181 -7.69 10.26 -5.60
N MET A 182 -8.89 10.43 -5.09
CA MET A 182 -9.76 11.57 -5.33
C MET A 182 -10.67 11.79 -4.14
N GLU A 183 -11.20 13.00 -4.01
CA GLU A 183 -12.23 13.29 -3.01
C GLU A 183 -13.49 12.44 -3.26
N TYR A 184 -14.07 11.94 -2.18
CA TYR A 184 -15.35 11.25 -2.25
C TYR A 184 -16.48 12.26 -2.49
N PRO A 185 -17.58 11.84 -3.14
CA PRO A 185 -18.77 12.67 -3.32
C PRO A 185 -19.59 12.76 -2.02
N MET A 186 -18.92 13.05 -0.91
CA MET A 186 -19.51 13.16 0.42
C MET A 186 -19.02 14.42 1.11
N PRO A 187 -19.86 15.06 1.94
CA PRO A 187 -19.46 16.26 2.66
C PRO A 187 -18.29 15.97 3.61
N VAL A 188 -17.28 16.82 3.58
CA VAL A 188 -16.14 16.78 4.49
C VAL A 188 -16.43 17.67 5.70
N LYS A 189 -16.24 17.16 6.90
CA LYS A 189 -16.56 17.86 8.15
C LYS A 189 -15.60 19.01 8.44
N THR A 190 -14.32 18.89 8.08
CA THR A 190 -13.31 19.91 8.36
C THR A 190 -12.34 20.09 7.20
N PHE A 191 -11.79 21.32 7.07
CA PHE A 191 -10.77 21.64 6.06
C PHE A 191 -9.47 20.84 6.28
N ALA A 192 -9.10 20.57 7.52
CA ALA A 192 -7.92 19.80 7.88
C ALA A 192 -8.02 18.33 7.40
N GLU A 193 -9.19 17.70 7.52
CA GLU A 193 -9.43 16.35 6.98
C GLU A 193 -9.25 16.30 5.47
N ARG A 194 -9.64 17.35 4.77
CA ARG A 194 -9.55 17.41 3.32
C ARG A 194 -8.11 17.54 2.82
N ILE A 195 -7.33 18.44 3.42
CA ILE A 195 -5.96 18.72 2.97
C ILE A 195 -4.98 17.70 3.52
N GLY A 196 -5.13 17.34 4.80
CA GLY A 196 -4.17 16.50 5.52
C GLY A 196 -4.09 15.05 5.07
N THR A 197 -5.08 14.57 4.30
CA THR A 197 -5.18 13.15 3.90
C THR A 197 -5.08 12.92 2.40
N ALA A 198 -4.96 13.96 1.59
CA ALA A 198 -5.01 13.87 0.15
C ALA A 198 -3.79 13.16 -0.47
N LEU A 199 -4.02 12.41 -1.54
CA LEU A 199 -2.99 12.06 -2.50
C LEU A 199 -2.69 13.31 -3.35
N ILE A 200 -1.54 13.96 -3.09
CA ILE A 200 -1.21 15.29 -3.67
C ILE A 200 -1.26 15.27 -5.19
N ASN A 201 -0.81 14.18 -5.81
CA ASN A 201 -0.79 14.03 -7.26
C ASN A 201 -1.84 13.06 -7.80
N GLY A 202 -2.95 12.86 -7.06
CA GLY A 202 -3.99 11.89 -7.40
C GLY A 202 -4.56 12.07 -8.80
N SER A 203 -4.92 13.29 -9.20
CA SER A 203 -5.46 13.57 -10.53
C SER A 203 -4.47 13.24 -11.66
N TRP A 204 -3.18 13.52 -11.45
CA TRP A 204 -2.13 13.14 -12.39
C TRP A 204 -2.00 11.62 -12.49
N PHE A 205 -2.01 10.93 -11.36
CA PHE A 205 -1.89 9.46 -11.30
C PHE A 205 -3.09 8.78 -11.97
N VAL A 206 -4.32 9.21 -11.67
CA VAL A 206 -5.54 8.71 -12.34
C VAL A 206 -5.45 8.88 -13.86
N ARG A 207 -5.01 10.06 -14.33
CA ARG A 207 -4.83 10.30 -15.79
C ARG A 207 -3.85 9.30 -16.41
N ARG A 208 -2.80 8.93 -15.69
CA ARG A 208 -1.82 7.92 -16.16
C ARG A 208 -2.46 6.53 -16.26
N LEU A 209 -3.37 6.19 -15.37
CA LEU A 209 -4.05 4.88 -15.32
C LEU A 209 -5.17 4.74 -16.35
N GLN A 210 -5.74 5.83 -16.86
CA GLN A 210 -6.89 5.80 -17.80
C GLN A 210 -6.68 4.86 -18.98
N LYS A 211 -5.46 4.75 -19.50
CA LYS A 211 -5.11 3.86 -20.64
C LYS A 211 -5.17 2.36 -20.32
N PHE A 212 -5.34 2.00 -19.04
CA PHE A 212 -5.46 0.61 -18.58
C PHE A 212 -6.81 0.35 -17.90
N SER A 213 -7.73 1.30 -17.98
CA SER A 213 -8.98 1.32 -17.19
C SER A 213 -9.91 0.14 -17.45
N ASP A 214 -9.89 -0.44 -18.65
CA ASP A 214 -10.74 -1.58 -19.01
C ASP A 214 -10.23 -2.91 -18.43
N ARG A 215 -8.97 -2.96 -18.01
CA ARG A 215 -8.32 -4.15 -17.44
C ARG A 215 -7.66 -3.92 -16.08
N SER A 216 -8.02 -2.84 -15.41
CA SER A 216 -7.56 -2.58 -14.05
C SER A 216 -8.66 -2.05 -13.15
N VAL A 217 -8.48 -2.31 -11.86
CA VAL A 217 -9.21 -1.70 -10.76
C VAL A 217 -8.22 -1.13 -9.78
N VAL A 218 -8.50 0.04 -9.23
CA VAL A 218 -7.70 0.62 -8.16
C VAL A 218 -8.38 0.35 -6.83
N MET A 219 -7.64 -0.20 -5.88
CA MET A 219 -8.10 -0.47 -4.52
C MET A 219 -7.28 0.31 -3.51
N HIS A 220 -7.95 0.98 -2.58
CA HIS A 220 -7.30 1.75 -1.53
C HIS A 220 -8.11 1.76 -0.23
N GLY A 221 -7.52 2.29 0.85
CA GLY A 221 -8.16 2.47 2.16
C GLY A 221 -8.00 3.90 2.67
N HIS A 222 -7.32 4.06 3.81
CA HIS A 222 -6.90 5.30 4.46
C HIS A 222 -8.00 6.08 5.19
N ARG A 223 -9.13 6.38 4.55
CA ARG A 223 -10.21 7.16 5.18
C ARG A 223 -11.28 6.30 5.85
N HIS A 224 -11.13 4.99 5.80
CA HIS A 224 -12.06 4.04 6.38
C HIS A 224 -13.50 4.21 5.88
N ILE A 225 -13.65 4.70 4.65
CA ILE A 225 -14.92 4.91 3.99
C ILE A 225 -15.07 3.87 2.89
N ASP A 226 -16.15 3.12 2.90
CA ASP A 226 -16.51 2.25 1.80
C ASP A 226 -17.11 3.05 0.66
N TRP A 227 -16.50 2.92 -0.49
CA TRP A 227 -16.99 3.56 -1.69
C TRP A 227 -16.53 2.78 -2.92
N ILE A 228 -17.46 2.51 -3.80
CA ILE A 228 -17.20 1.90 -5.09
C ILE A 228 -17.73 2.84 -6.16
N GLY A 229 -16.84 3.23 -7.06
CA GLY A 229 -17.21 4.18 -8.10
C GLY A 229 -16.21 4.21 -9.25
N THR A 230 -16.30 5.27 -10.04
CA THR A 230 -15.44 5.47 -11.19
C THR A 230 -14.84 6.88 -11.19
N CYS A 231 -13.64 7.00 -11.75
CA CYS A 231 -13.06 8.26 -12.14
C CYS A 231 -12.68 8.19 -13.62
N GLY A 232 -13.48 8.82 -14.47
CA GLY A 232 -13.47 8.55 -15.90
C GLY A 232 -13.82 7.08 -16.16
N ALA A 233 -12.99 6.36 -16.88
CA ALA A 233 -13.16 4.93 -17.14
C ALA A 233 -12.55 4.01 -16.06
N SER A 234 -11.76 4.55 -15.14
CA SER A 234 -11.11 3.76 -14.09
C SER A 234 -12.06 3.40 -12.97
N LYS A 235 -12.15 2.11 -12.63
CA LYS A 235 -12.89 1.62 -11.47
C LYS A 235 -12.07 1.82 -10.21
N ILE A 236 -12.69 2.31 -9.14
CA ILE A 236 -12.04 2.60 -7.87
C ILE A 236 -12.87 1.96 -6.75
N VAL A 237 -12.18 1.27 -5.86
CA VAL A 237 -12.74 0.63 -4.67
C VAL A 237 -12.01 1.16 -3.45
N SER A 238 -12.74 1.78 -2.54
CA SER A 238 -12.26 2.19 -1.23
C SER A 238 -12.75 1.20 -0.18
N ALA A 239 -11.83 0.72 0.64
CA ALA A 239 -12.14 -0.24 1.70
C ALA A 239 -12.54 0.47 3.01
N PRO A 240 -13.55 -0.04 3.74
CA PRO A 240 -13.80 0.33 5.12
C PRO A 240 -12.66 -0.18 6.01
N SER A 241 -12.66 0.22 7.27
CA SER A 241 -11.77 -0.37 8.27
C SER A 241 -12.50 -1.47 9.05
N PRO A 242 -11.99 -2.68 9.07
CA PRO A 242 -12.60 -3.77 9.86
C PRO A 242 -12.34 -3.63 11.37
N VAL A 243 -11.46 -2.71 11.79
CA VAL A 243 -11.04 -2.57 13.20
C VAL A 243 -11.20 -1.15 13.74
N MET A 244 -11.45 -0.15 12.89
CA MET A 244 -11.57 1.25 13.29
C MET A 244 -12.76 1.89 12.59
N GLY A 245 -13.39 2.85 13.27
CA GLY A 245 -14.42 3.69 12.65
C GLY A 245 -15.85 3.24 12.90
N ALA A 246 -16.07 2.24 13.71
CA ALA A 246 -17.35 2.04 14.33
C ALA A 246 -17.55 3.21 15.34
N ALA A 247 -18.17 4.30 14.89
CA ALA A 247 -18.76 5.25 15.81
C ALA A 247 -19.85 4.50 16.56
N ASP A 248 -19.96 4.73 17.88
CA ASP A 248 -20.91 4.17 18.83
C ASP A 248 -21.99 3.27 18.19
N ASP A 249 -21.90 1.96 18.41
CA ASP A 249 -22.79 0.89 17.95
C ASP A 249 -22.74 0.50 16.44
N ALA A 250 -21.83 1.01 15.66
CA ALA A 250 -21.68 0.58 14.28
C ALA A 250 -20.90 -0.73 14.17
N VAL A 251 -21.48 -1.68 13.47
CA VAL A 251 -20.85 -2.98 13.17
C VAL A 251 -19.67 -2.76 12.22
N THR A 252 -18.50 -3.31 12.56
CA THR A 252 -17.37 -3.32 11.63
C THR A 252 -17.56 -4.40 10.57
N TYR A 253 -17.04 -4.18 9.38
CA TYR A 253 -17.23 -5.09 8.24
C TYR A 253 -16.11 -4.96 7.23
N PHE A 254 -16.05 -5.93 6.31
CA PHE A 254 -15.23 -5.89 5.10
C PHE A 254 -16.03 -6.38 3.89
N TYR A 255 -15.47 -6.23 2.69
CA TYR A 255 -16.10 -6.70 1.47
C TYR A 255 -15.32 -7.85 0.83
N ILE A 256 -16.05 -8.82 0.31
CA ILE A 256 -15.54 -9.83 -0.62
C ILE A 256 -15.87 -9.37 -2.03
N HIS A 257 -14.84 -9.03 -2.80
CA HIS A 257 -14.96 -8.66 -4.21
C HIS A 257 -14.69 -9.85 -5.10
N ARG A 258 -15.67 -10.22 -5.95
CA ARG A 258 -15.47 -11.24 -6.99
C ARG A 258 -15.11 -10.56 -8.29
N MET A 259 -13.97 -10.95 -8.85
CA MET A 259 -13.42 -10.39 -10.08
C MET A 259 -13.28 -11.47 -11.13
N VAL A 260 -13.66 -11.16 -12.35
CA VAL A 260 -13.57 -12.08 -13.48
C VAL A 260 -12.85 -11.39 -14.63
N VAL A 261 -11.85 -12.06 -15.18
CA VAL A 261 -11.24 -11.66 -16.46
C VAL A 261 -12.06 -12.27 -17.58
N GLY A 262 -12.72 -11.44 -18.35
CA GLY A 262 -13.56 -11.88 -19.46
C GLY A 262 -12.72 -12.39 -20.66
N PRO A 263 -13.35 -13.11 -21.60
CA PRO A 263 -12.68 -13.53 -22.83
C PRO A 263 -12.21 -12.35 -23.71
N ASP A 264 -12.80 -11.18 -23.54
CA ASP A 264 -12.38 -9.90 -24.13
C ASP A 264 -11.22 -9.24 -23.36
N ARG A 265 -10.62 -9.93 -22.38
CA ARG A 265 -9.52 -9.47 -21.54
C ARG A 265 -9.84 -8.22 -20.71
N LYS A 266 -11.12 -8.01 -20.42
CA LYS A 266 -11.58 -6.92 -19.55
C LYS A 266 -11.88 -7.44 -18.15
N LEU A 267 -11.56 -6.60 -17.17
CA LEU A 267 -11.85 -6.89 -15.77
C LEU A 267 -13.28 -6.52 -15.42
N ARG A 268 -14.04 -7.49 -14.94
CA ARG A 268 -15.40 -7.31 -14.45
C ARG A 268 -15.43 -7.54 -12.94
N LEU A 269 -16.12 -6.65 -12.25
CA LEU A 269 -16.41 -6.78 -10.81
C LEU A 269 -17.88 -7.17 -10.67
N ALA A 270 -18.15 -8.22 -9.91
CA ALA A 270 -19.49 -8.55 -9.44
C ALA A 270 -19.88 -7.63 -8.27
N GLU A 271 -21.15 -7.65 -7.91
CA GLU A 271 -21.65 -7.02 -6.69
C GLU A 271 -20.83 -7.52 -5.49
N PRO A 272 -20.28 -6.64 -4.65
CA PRO A 272 -19.51 -7.07 -3.51
C PRO A 272 -20.39 -7.66 -2.42
N GLU A 273 -19.90 -8.68 -1.75
CA GLU A 273 -20.53 -9.28 -0.58
C GLU A 273 -20.00 -8.57 0.68
N ARG A 274 -20.90 -7.97 1.47
CA ARG A 274 -20.56 -7.37 2.76
C ARG A 274 -20.54 -8.45 3.83
N VAL A 275 -19.44 -8.54 4.56
CA VAL A 275 -19.26 -9.46 5.69
C VAL A 275 -19.09 -8.65 6.97
N GLU A 276 -20.05 -8.78 7.87
CA GLU A 276 -20.01 -8.11 9.17
C GLU A 276 -19.13 -8.90 10.14
N ILE A 277 -18.32 -8.17 10.91
CA ILE A 277 -17.47 -8.74 11.96
C ILE A 277 -18.26 -8.60 13.25
N ALA A 278 -18.66 -9.72 13.85
CA ALA A 278 -19.31 -9.71 15.15
C ALA A 278 -18.33 -9.10 16.17
N GLY A 279 -18.81 -8.09 16.89
CA GLY A 279 -18.04 -7.52 17.99
C GLY A 279 -17.77 -8.58 19.04
N SER A 280 -16.51 -8.71 19.43
CA SER A 280 -16.08 -9.55 20.55
C SER A 280 -16.41 -8.87 21.88
#